data_cd93a3c8f492688cddcc73aab7994233
#
_entry.id   cd93a3c8f492688cddcc73aab7994233
#
_cell.length_a   1.000
_cell.length_b   1.000
_cell.length_c   1.000
_cell.angle_alpha   90.00
_cell.angle_beta   90.00
_cell.angle_gamma   90.00
#
_symmetry.space_group_name_H-M   'P 1'
#
loop_
_entity.id
_entity.type
_entity.pdbx_description
1 polymer ?
#
loop_
_entity_poly.entity_id
_entity_poly.type
_entity_poly.pdbx_seq_one_letter_code
_entity_poly.pdbx_strand_id
1 'polypeptide(L)'
;MLRRKDREITDFDEMMKIIAKCDTCRIAMFDETFPYIVPLNFGTDLEDDQLYLYFHGAKIGKKIDLMRKNKNVSFEMDCEHNIILYDERMSCTMGYESVIGYGEVELLSEEEKMHGLKVLMRHYHEEDFKFNTKMIGAIEVFRIKVLSMTGKKRDNIHPEEKVKRHISLD
;
A
#
# COMPACT_ATOMS: atom_id res chain seq x y z
N MET A 1 -16.50 13.57 -5.74
CA MET A 1 -15.73 14.65 -6.40
C MET A 1 -14.54 15.00 -5.52
N LEU A 2 -13.31 14.81 -5.98
CA LEU A 2 -12.11 15.13 -5.21
C LEU A 2 -11.99 16.65 -5.03
N ARG A 3 -11.84 17.13 -3.79
CA ARG A 3 -11.76 18.57 -3.45
C ARG A 3 -10.51 19.26 -4.03
N ARG A 4 -9.40 18.52 -4.17
CA ARG A 4 -8.09 19.02 -4.60
C ARG A 4 -7.63 18.29 -5.86
N LYS A 5 -8.24 18.67 -6.99
CA LYS A 5 -7.89 18.14 -8.32
C LYS A 5 -6.45 18.48 -8.74
N ASP A 6 -5.90 19.57 -8.23
CA ASP A 6 -4.53 20.01 -8.46
C ASP A 6 -3.47 19.04 -7.91
N ARG A 7 -3.85 18.05 -7.11
CA ARG A 7 -2.97 17.05 -6.51
C ARG A 7 -3.26 15.62 -6.97
N GLU A 8 -4.25 15.49 -7.83
CA GLU A 8 -4.70 14.17 -8.30
C GLU A 8 -3.70 13.59 -9.30
N ILE A 9 -3.36 12.33 -9.11
CA ILE A 9 -2.58 11.52 -10.05
C ILE A 9 -3.52 10.44 -10.57
N THR A 10 -3.72 10.44 -11.89
CA THR A 10 -4.53 9.43 -12.60
C THR A 10 -3.69 8.55 -13.51
N ASP A 11 -2.44 8.94 -13.75
CA ASP A 11 -1.48 8.16 -14.51
C ASP A 11 -1.06 6.90 -13.74
N PHE A 12 -1.17 5.74 -14.39
CA PHE A 12 -0.89 4.45 -13.78
C PHE A 12 0.58 4.32 -13.36
N ASP A 13 1.51 4.71 -14.24
CA ASP A 13 2.94 4.55 -14.00
C ASP A 13 3.41 5.47 -12.87
N GLU A 14 2.84 6.68 -12.76
CA GLU A 14 3.10 7.58 -11.63
C GLU A 14 2.58 7.01 -10.31
N MET A 15 1.39 6.38 -10.30
CA MET A 15 0.89 5.68 -9.10
C MET A 15 1.77 4.49 -8.73
N MET A 16 2.25 3.72 -9.70
CA MET A 16 3.18 2.60 -9.44
C MET A 16 4.52 3.07 -8.86
N LYS A 17 5.03 4.23 -9.26
CA LYS A 17 6.23 4.85 -8.65
C LYS A 17 6.00 5.23 -7.19
N ILE A 18 4.80 5.66 -6.81
CA ILE A 18 4.44 5.92 -5.41
C ILE A 18 4.38 4.60 -4.64
N ILE A 19 3.67 3.61 -5.16
CA ILE A 19 3.51 2.29 -4.55
C ILE A 19 4.89 1.65 -4.28
N ALA A 20 5.82 1.76 -5.23
CA ALA A 20 7.17 1.20 -5.09
C ALA A 20 8.00 1.83 -3.95
N LYS A 21 7.65 3.02 -3.47
CA LYS A 21 8.31 3.69 -2.34
C LYS A 21 7.65 3.35 -1.00
N CYS A 22 6.42 2.85 -1.01
CA CYS A 22 5.69 2.53 0.20
C CYS A 22 6.10 1.14 0.70
N ASP A 23 6.30 0.98 2.00
CA ASP A 23 6.65 -0.30 2.64
C ASP A 23 5.49 -0.92 3.44
N THR A 24 4.37 -0.21 3.49
CA THR A 24 3.17 -0.65 4.21
C THR A 24 1.90 -0.30 3.44
N CYS A 25 1.03 -1.29 3.28
CA CYS A 25 -0.33 -1.11 2.77
C CYS A 25 -1.33 -1.28 3.91
N ARG A 26 -2.23 -0.32 4.08
CA ARG A 26 -3.33 -0.39 5.04
C ARG A 26 -4.58 -0.87 4.33
N ILE A 27 -5.11 -2.02 4.76
CA ILE A 27 -6.33 -2.61 4.20
C ILE A 27 -7.48 -2.34 5.14
N ALA A 28 -8.57 -1.78 4.62
CA ALA A 28 -9.82 -1.56 5.33
C ALA A 28 -10.87 -2.59 4.87
N MET A 29 -11.42 -3.30 5.84
CA MET A 29 -12.43 -4.36 5.66
C MET A 29 -13.73 -3.98 6.34
N PHE A 30 -14.84 -4.51 5.84
CA PHE A 30 -16.14 -4.35 6.50
C PHE A 30 -16.19 -5.19 7.77
N ASP A 31 -16.50 -4.52 8.90
CA ASP A 31 -16.80 -5.14 10.18
C ASP A 31 -18.01 -4.42 10.78
N GLU A 32 -19.00 -5.12 11.14
CA GLU A 32 -20.36 -4.71 11.59
C GLU A 32 -20.54 -3.20 11.88
N THR A 33 -19.92 -2.70 12.94
CA THR A 33 -20.09 -1.32 13.41
C THR A 33 -18.99 -0.38 12.94
N PHE A 34 -17.74 -0.85 12.89
CA PHE A 34 -16.57 -0.04 12.50
C PHE A 34 -15.77 -0.71 11.40
N PRO A 35 -15.22 0.06 10.44
CA PRO A 35 -14.25 -0.48 9.49
C PRO A 35 -13.05 -1.06 10.25
N TYR A 36 -12.64 -2.29 9.93
CA TYR A 36 -11.45 -2.90 10.49
C TYR A 36 -10.25 -2.63 9.57
N ILE A 37 -9.23 -1.95 10.09
CA ILE A 37 -8.04 -1.58 9.35
C ILE A 37 -6.85 -2.37 9.86
N VAL A 38 -6.04 -2.90 8.93
CA VAL A 38 -4.80 -3.59 9.27
C VAL A 38 -3.65 -3.15 8.35
N PRO A 39 -2.49 -2.72 8.92
CA PRO A 39 -1.28 -2.47 8.14
C PRO A 39 -0.56 -3.79 7.86
N LEU A 40 -0.13 -3.98 6.61
CA LEU A 40 0.56 -5.18 6.15
C LEU A 40 1.70 -4.82 5.19
N ASN A 41 2.75 -5.63 5.20
CA ASN A 41 3.72 -5.67 4.12
C ASN A 41 3.06 -6.25 2.87
N PHE A 42 3.48 -5.81 1.70
CA PHE A 42 2.87 -6.18 0.43
C PHE A 42 3.89 -6.30 -0.70
N GLY A 43 3.48 -6.89 -1.79
CA GLY A 43 4.18 -6.85 -3.07
C GLY A 43 3.20 -6.63 -4.20
N THR A 44 3.67 -6.24 -5.37
CA THR A 44 2.84 -5.98 -6.55
C THR A 44 3.21 -6.89 -7.70
N ASP A 45 2.23 -7.34 -8.45
CA ASP A 45 2.42 -8.00 -9.74
C ASP A 45 1.38 -7.52 -10.75
N LEU A 46 1.76 -7.49 -12.04
CA LEU A 46 0.89 -7.11 -13.14
C LEU A 46 0.70 -8.33 -14.03
N GLU A 47 -0.51 -8.89 -14.04
CA GLU A 47 -0.88 -10.08 -14.82
C GLU A 47 -1.91 -9.66 -15.88
N ASP A 48 -1.58 -9.74 -17.16
CA ASP A 48 -2.47 -9.36 -18.28
C ASP A 48 -3.14 -7.98 -18.09
N ASP A 49 -2.33 -6.95 -17.77
CA ASP A 49 -2.76 -5.57 -17.46
C ASP A 49 -3.62 -5.42 -16.19
N GLN A 50 -3.80 -6.47 -15.41
CA GLN A 50 -4.47 -6.45 -14.12
C GLN A 50 -3.46 -6.36 -12.98
N LEU A 51 -3.55 -5.29 -12.17
CA LEU A 51 -2.72 -5.12 -10.98
C LEU A 51 -3.24 -5.97 -9.82
N TYR A 52 -2.32 -6.70 -9.19
CA TYR A 52 -2.54 -7.44 -7.94
C TYR A 52 -1.60 -6.95 -6.85
N LEU A 53 -2.11 -6.86 -5.63
CA LEU A 53 -1.35 -6.62 -4.41
C LEU A 53 -1.33 -7.91 -3.61
N TYR A 54 -0.13 -8.41 -3.27
CA TYR A 54 0.08 -9.69 -2.58
C TYR A 54 0.45 -9.49 -1.12
N PHE A 55 -0.11 -10.33 -0.26
CA PHE A 55 0.04 -10.26 1.19
C PHE A 55 0.19 -11.64 1.81
N HIS A 56 0.70 -11.70 3.04
CA HIS A 56 0.67 -12.92 3.83
C HIS A 56 0.30 -12.63 5.29
N GLY A 57 -0.07 -13.68 6.01
CA GLY A 57 -0.36 -13.60 7.44
C GLY A 57 -0.69 -14.94 8.05
N ALA A 58 -1.15 -14.92 9.30
CA ALA A 58 -1.65 -16.12 9.95
C ALA A 58 -2.92 -16.65 9.27
N LYS A 59 -3.08 -17.97 9.24
CA LYS A 59 -4.28 -18.65 8.68
C LYS A 59 -5.57 -18.33 9.44
N ILE A 60 -5.46 -17.90 10.69
CA ILE A 60 -6.58 -17.68 11.61
C ILE A 60 -6.52 -16.22 12.09
N GLY A 61 -7.67 -15.62 12.29
CA GLY A 61 -7.79 -14.30 12.87
C GLY A 61 -8.79 -13.42 12.16
N LYS A 62 -9.18 -12.34 12.82
CA LYS A 62 -10.28 -11.45 12.42
C LYS A 62 -10.20 -11.02 10.96
N LYS A 63 -9.01 -10.65 10.44
CA LYS A 63 -8.87 -10.23 9.05
C LYS A 63 -9.30 -11.32 8.05
N ILE A 64 -8.91 -12.59 8.32
CA ILE A 64 -9.24 -13.73 7.45
C ILE A 64 -10.75 -14.00 7.48
N ASP A 65 -11.36 -13.92 8.68
CA ASP A 65 -12.80 -14.12 8.84
C ASP A 65 -13.61 -13.04 8.12
N LEU A 66 -13.16 -11.78 8.20
CA LEU A 66 -13.79 -10.66 7.50
C LEU A 66 -13.66 -10.78 5.98
N MET A 67 -12.47 -11.13 5.47
CA MET A 67 -12.22 -11.35 4.03
C MET A 67 -13.08 -12.49 3.46
N ARG A 68 -13.30 -13.56 4.25
CA ARG A 68 -14.19 -14.66 3.84
C ARG A 68 -15.67 -14.26 3.80
N LYS A 69 -16.09 -13.34 4.68
CA LYS A 69 -17.46 -12.81 4.71
C LYS A 69 -17.71 -11.81 3.57
N ASN A 70 -16.74 -10.95 3.30
CA ASN A 70 -16.84 -9.93 2.27
C ASN A 70 -15.47 -9.70 1.61
N LYS A 71 -15.39 -9.96 0.31
CA LYS A 71 -14.15 -9.82 -0.47
C LYS A 71 -13.79 -8.36 -0.78
N ASN A 72 -14.77 -7.46 -0.71
CA ASN A 72 -14.55 -6.06 -1.06
C ASN A 72 -13.73 -5.36 0.03
N VAL A 73 -12.64 -4.73 -0.38
CA VAL A 73 -11.76 -4.00 0.50
C VAL A 73 -11.38 -2.66 -0.11
N SER A 74 -11.02 -1.71 0.77
CA SER A 74 -10.29 -0.53 0.37
C SER A 74 -8.84 -0.68 0.82
N PHE A 75 -7.92 -0.07 0.10
CA PHE A 75 -6.52 -0.01 0.51
C PHE A 75 -5.97 1.40 0.40
N GLU A 76 -4.95 1.67 1.18
CA GLU A 76 -4.23 2.94 1.21
C GLU A 76 -2.75 2.70 1.46
N MET A 77 -1.90 3.49 0.79
CA MET A 77 -0.45 3.54 0.96
C MET A 77 -0.01 4.99 0.88
N ASP A 78 0.96 5.38 1.72
CA ASP A 78 1.48 6.74 1.74
C ASP A 78 2.97 6.77 2.05
N CYS A 79 3.66 7.77 1.51
CA CYS A 79 5.10 7.96 1.67
C CYS A 79 5.49 9.44 1.48
N GLU A 80 6.80 9.72 1.56
CA GLU A 80 7.39 11.05 1.31
C GLU A 80 6.80 12.17 2.20
N HIS A 81 6.60 11.87 3.49
CA HIS A 81 6.08 12.85 4.44
C HIS A 81 7.16 13.85 4.84
N ASN A 82 6.98 15.12 4.41
CA ASN A 82 7.91 16.21 4.69
C ASN A 82 7.15 17.44 5.14
N ILE A 83 7.56 18.04 6.25
CA ILE A 83 7.04 19.37 6.62
C ILE A 83 7.61 20.44 5.68
N ILE A 84 6.73 21.31 5.17
CA ILE A 84 7.07 22.45 4.32
C ILE A 84 6.77 23.70 5.11
N LEU A 85 7.80 24.49 5.41
CA LEU A 85 7.67 25.75 6.15
C LEU A 85 7.72 26.91 5.17
N TYR A 86 6.82 27.86 5.33
CA TYR A 86 6.73 29.12 4.59
C TYR A 86 7.00 30.28 5.56
N ASP A 87 8.27 30.58 5.80
CA ASP A 87 8.71 31.54 6.83
C ASP A 87 8.09 32.93 6.60
N GLU A 88 8.07 33.40 5.36
CA GLU A 88 7.49 34.71 4.99
C GLU A 88 5.99 34.81 5.28
N ARG A 89 5.27 33.68 5.25
CA ARG A 89 3.83 33.59 5.49
C ARG A 89 3.49 33.10 6.88
N MET A 90 4.50 32.79 7.71
CA MET A 90 4.33 32.15 9.03
C MET A 90 3.34 30.98 8.97
N SER A 91 3.49 30.10 7.97
CA SER A 91 2.59 28.99 7.73
C SER A 91 3.36 27.73 7.38
N CYS A 92 2.71 26.57 7.50
CA CYS A 92 3.31 25.31 7.13
C CYS A 92 2.31 24.38 6.44
N THR A 93 2.83 23.35 5.81
CA THR A 93 2.04 22.27 5.25
C THR A 93 2.83 20.98 5.26
N MET A 94 2.18 19.87 4.92
CA MET A 94 2.82 18.56 4.74
C MET A 94 2.92 18.22 3.24
N GLY A 95 4.13 17.90 2.78
CA GLY A 95 4.35 17.16 1.54
C GLY A 95 4.02 15.70 1.75
N TYR A 96 3.50 15.03 0.75
CA TYR A 96 3.20 13.59 0.78
C TYR A 96 2.93 13.06 -0.62
N GLU A 97 3.08 11.76 -0.74
CA GLU A 97 2.57 10.98 -1.88
C GLU A 97 1.68 9.86 -1.32
N SER A 98 0.55 9.58 -1.96
CA SER A 98 -0.37 8.52 -1.51
C SER A 98 -1.14 7.91 -2.66
N VAL A 99 -1.53 6.64 -2.49
CA VAL A 99 -2.44 5.91 -3.38
C VAL A 99 -3.54 5.28 -2.53
N ILE A 100 -4.79 5.49 -2.97
CA ILE A 100 -5.98 4.89 -2.36
C ILE A 100 -6.71 4.11 -3.46
N GLY A 101 -7.18 2.92 -3.15
CA GLY A 101 -7.93 2.11 -4.11
C GLY A 101 -8.93 1.16 -3.49
N TYR A 102 -9.62 0.47 -4.38
CA TYR A 102 -10.60 -0.56 -4.06
C TYR A 102 -10.26 -1.85 -4.80
N GLY A 103 -10.58 -2.96 -4.19
CA GLY A 103 -10.33 -4.26 -4.80
C GLY A 103 -11.08 -5.39 -4.14
N GLU A 104 -10.89 -6.57 -4.70
CA GLU A 104 -11.45 -7.83 -4.21
C GLU A 104 -10.34 -8.76 -3.73
N VAL A 105 -10.52 -9.33 -2.56
CA VAL A 105 -9.57 -10.29 -1.98
C VAL A 105 -9.77 -11.66 -2.59
N GLU A 106 -8.66 -12.31 -2.92
CA GLU A 106 -8.56 -13.71 -3.33
C GLU A 106 -7.58 -14.44 -2.41
N LEU A 107 -8.05 -15.47 -1.71
CA LEU A 107 -7.18 -16.38 -0.94
C LEU A 107 -6.51 -17.35 -1.91
N LEU A 108 -5.20 -17.49 -1.84
CA LEU A 108 -4.45 -18.33 -2.77
C LEU A 108 -4.48 -19.80 -2.36
N SER A 109 -4.49 -20.68 -3.38
CA SER A 109 -4.31 -22.12 -3.18
C SER A 109 -2.89 -22.44 -2.66
N GLU A 110 -2.67 -23.64 -2.13
CA GLU A 110 -1.36 -24.03 -1.61
C GLU A 110 -0.26 -23.98 -2.71
N GLU A 111 -0.61 -24.27 -3.97
CA GLU A 111 0.30 -24.22 -5.12
C GLU A 111 0.70 -22.78 -5.47
N GLU A 112 -0.20 -21.81 -5.29
CA GLU A 112 0.02 -20.41 -5.62
C GLU A 112 0.77 -19.63 -4.53
N LYS A 113 0.76 -20.11 -3.28
CA LYS A 113 1.38 -19.43 -2.14
C LYS A 113 2.84 -19.07 -2.36
N MET A 114 3.61 -19.98 -2.98
CA MET A 114 5.02 -19.73 -3.24
C MET A 114 5.23 -18.55 -4.20
N HIS A 115 4.38 -18.42 -5.23
CA HIS A 115 4.41 -17.29 -6.14
C HIS A 115 4.13 -16.00 -5.37
N GLY A 116 3.04 -15.93 -4.61
CA GLY A 116 2.67 -14.75 -3.84
C GLY A 116 3.76 -14.31 -2.84
N LEU A 117 4.43 -15.25 -2.18
CA LEU A 117 5.55 -14.94 -1.28
C LEU A 117 6.77 -14.37 -2.03
N LYS A 118 7.07 -14.88 -3.22
CA LYS A 118 8.15 -14.34 -4.06
C LYS A 118 7.83 -12.92 -4.54
N VAL A 119 6.58 -12.65 -4.94
CA VAL A 119 6.11 -11.30 -5.31
C VAL A 119 6.29 -10.35 -4.13
N LEU A 120 5.86 -10.75 -2.94
CA LEU A 120 6.01 -9.93 -1.74
C LEU A 120 7.49 -9.63 -1.42
N MET A 121 8.36 -10.64 -1.50
CA MET A 121 9.78 -10.45 -1.20
C MET A 121 10.49 -9.55 -2.20
N ARG A 122 10.14 -9.59 -3.48
CA ARG A 122 10.71 -8.70 -4.51
C ARG A 122 10.49 -7.20 -4.21
N HIS A 123 9.49 -6.87 -3.42
CA HIS A 123 9.25 -5.48 -3.01
C HIS A 123 10.27 -4.98 -1.97
N TYR A 124 10.84 -5.88 -1.15
CA TYR A 124 11.74 -5.52 -0.05
C TYR A 124 13.17 -6.01 -0.22
N HIS A 125 13.40 -6.93 -1.15
CA HIS A 125 14.69 -7.61 -1.32
C HIS A 125 14.97 -7.91 -2.78
N GLU A 126 16.14 -7.52 -3.26
CA GLU A 126 16.54 -7.64 -4.67
C GLU A 126 16.88 -9.08 -5.09
N GLU A 127 17.36 -9.92 -4.15
CA GLU A 127 17.81 -11.28 -4.45
C GLU A 127 16.72 -12.32 -4.25
N ASP A 128 16.86 -13.47 -4.92
CA ASP A 128 15.99 -14.62 -4.73
C ASP A 128 16.07 -15.16 -3.29
N PHE A 129 15.03 -14.91 -2.51
CA PHE A 129 14.92 -15.38 -1.14
C PHE A 129 14.53 -16.86 -1.09
N LYS A 130 15.31 -17.67 -0.33
CA LYS A 130 15.02 -19.10 -0.12
C LYS A 130 14.04 -19.29 1.03
N PHE A 131 12.80 -19.61 0.72
CA PHE A 131 11.78 -19.92 1.72
C PHE A 131 11.95 -21.29 2.34
N ASN A 132 11.68 -21.38 3.65
CA ASN A 132 11.48 -22.68 4.30
C ASN A 132 10.10 -23.24 3.93
N THR A 133 10.07 -24.16 2.98
CA THR A 133 8.83 -24.75 2.44
C THR A 133 7.95 -25.41 3.48
N LYS A 134 8.53 -25.90 4.60
CA LYS A 134 7.76 -26.51 5.70
C LYS A 134 6.88 -25.49 6.44
N MET A 135 7.25 -24.20 6.40
CA MET A 135 6.50 -23.12 7.06
C MET A 135 5.36 -22.55 6.20
N ILE A 136 5.38 -22.77 4.90
CA ILE A 136 4.39 -22.20 3.97
C ILE A 136 2.99 -22.72 4.30
N GLY A 137 2.85 -23.98 4.66
CA GLY A 137 1.59 -24.56 5.09
C GLY A 137 0.98 -23.94 6.35
N ALA A 138 1.75 -23.16 7.14
CA ALA A 138 1.28 -22.54 8.38
C ALA A 138 0.73 -21.12 8.19
N ILE A 139 0.91 -20.53 7.01
CA ILE A 139 0.48 -19.16 6.70
C ILE A 139 -0.65 -19.13 5.67
N GLU A 140 -1.40 -18.02 5.69
CA GLU A 140 -2.30 -17.66 4.60
C GLU A 140 -1.60 -16.66 3.70
N VAL A 141 -1.72 -16.87 2.38
CA VAL A 141 -1.30 -15.91 1.36
C VAL A 141 -2.54 -15.51 0.57
N PHE A 142 -2.69 -14.24 0.35
CA PHE A 142 -3.84 -13.69 -0.37
C PHE A 142 -3.41 -12.53 -1.25
N ARG A 143 -4.22 -12.21 -2.25
CA ARG A 143 -4.02 -11.05 -3.10
C ARG A 143 -5.28 -10.19 -3.17
N ILE A 144 -5.09 -8.93 -3.49
CA ILE A 144 -6.17 -8.01 -3.84
C ILE A 144 -6.10 -7.76 -5.33
N LYS A 145 -7.16 -8.14 -6.06
CA LYS A 145 -7.38 -7.72 -7.43
C LYS A 145 -7.80 -6.25 -7.40
N VAL A 146 -6.96 -5.35 -7.89
CA VAL A 146 -7.24 -3.90 -7.88
C VAL A 146 -8.30 -3.58 -8.93
N LEU A 147 -9.42 -3.02 -8.51
CA LEU A 147 -10.52 -2.60 -9.39
C LEU A 147 -10.39 -1.14 -9.81
N SER A 148 -9.95 -0.29 -8.91
CA SER A 148 -9.67 1.12 -9.18
C SER A 148 -8.73 1.70 -8.14
N MET A 149 -7.93 2.70 -8.53
CA MET A 149 -7.09 3.46 -7.62
C MET A 149 -6.93 4.90 -8.09
N THR A 150 -6.58 5.78 -7.16
CA THR A 150 -6.26 7.18 -7.41
C THR A 150 -5.05 7.57 -6.57
N GLY A 151 -4.14 8.31 -7.17
CA GLY A 151 -3.00 8.87 -6.48
C GLY A 151 -3.21 10.32 -6.08
N LYS A 152 -2.47 10.75 -5.07
CA LYS A 152 -2.32 12.16 -4.70
C LYS A 152 -0.89 12.45 -4.35
N LYS A 153 -0.44 13.64 -4.78
CA LYS A 153 0.89 14.14 -4.47
C LYS A 153 0.83 15.59 -4.10
N ARG A 154 1.61 15.97 -3.10
CA ARG A 154 1.93 17.35 -2.81
C ARG A 154 3.44 17.50 -2.72
N ASP A 155 4.01 18.07 -3.77
CA ASP A 155 5.43 18.41 -3.84
C ASP A 155 5.72 19.81 -3.29
N ASN A 156 6.98 20.03 -2.96
CA ASN A 156 7.56 21.38 -2.85
C ASN A 156 7.70 21.99 -4.23
N ILE A 157 6.66 22.64 -4.75
CA ILE A 157 6.68 23.23 -6.11
C ILE A 157 7.49 24.54 -6.16
N HIS A 158 8.03 25.03 -5.06
CA HIS A 158 8.86 26.23 -5.05
C HIS A 158 10.34 25.90 -4.88
N PRO A 159 11.19 26.14 -5.92
CA PRO A 159 12.62 25.82 -5.90
C PRO A 159 13.43 26.54 -4.81
N GLU A 160 12.86 27.53 -4.13
CA GLU A 160 13.54 28.40 -3.15
C GLU A 160 13.29 28.01 -1.69
N GLU A 161 12.41 27.03 -1.41
CA GLU A 161 12.06 26.64 -0.04
C GLU A 161 12.92 25.46 0.43
N LYS A 162 13.91 25.76 1.28
CA LYS A 162 14.77 24.76 1.91
C LYS A 162 13.99 23.88 2.86
N VAL A 163 13.89 22.59 2.54
CA VAL A 163 13.39 21.55 3.44
C VAL A 163 14.38 21.36 4.58
N LYS A 164 14.05 21.80 5.77
CA LYS A 164 14.78 21.40 6.98
C LYS A 164 14.18 20.09 7.51
N ARG A 165 14.85 18.98 7.26
CA ARG A 165 14.58 17.74 8.01
C ARG A 165 15.16 17.92 9.42
N HIS A 166 14.31 18.12 10.41
CA HIS A 166 14.68 18.01 11.81
C HIS A 166 13.71 17.03 12.48
N ILE A 167 14.09 15.78 12.47
CA ILE A 167 13.73 14.84 13.51
C ILE A 167 15.05 14.29 14.01
N SER A 168 15.71 15.01 14.94
CA SER A 168 16.64 14.40 15.86
C SER A 168 15.80 14.03 17.08
N LEU A 169 15.52 12.76 17.23
CA LEU A 169 15.12 12.19 18.51
C LEU A 169 16.41 11.91 19.28
N ASP A 170 16.83 12.85 20.13
CA ASP A 170 17.78 12.59 21.20
C ASP A 170 17.08 11.88 22.34
#